data_36298eb10f0f29b4aede42c00af57690
#
_entry.id   36298eb10f0f29b4aede42c00af57690
#
_cell.length_a   1.000
_cell.length_b   1.000
_cell.length_c   1.000
_cell.angle_alpha   90.00
_cell.angle_beta   90.00
_cell.angle_gamma   90.00
#
_symmetry.space_group_name_H-M   'P 1'
#
loop_
_entity.id
_entity.type
_entity.pdbx_description
1 polymer ?
#
loop_
_entity_poly.entity_id
_entity_poly.type
_entity_poly.pdbx_seq_one_letter_code
_entity_poly.pdbx_strand_id
1 'polypeptide(L)'
;MRKVLALLLSLVMTLTLLVPATWAEEKTATGYQLPASLKGKTVILHTNDVHGAIDKYAKVAALKNECYDRGASAVVLLDPGDFSQGSTYVSLSKGATAVELMNAVGYDAVTLGNHEF
;
A
#
# COMPACT_ATOMS: atom_id res chain seq x y z
N MET A 1 45.85 11.47 -24.23
CA MET A 1 44.49 11.99 -24.11
C MET A 1 43.42 10.88 -24.04
N ARG A 2 43.35 9.90 -24.99
CA ARG A 2 42.33 8.81 -24.94
C ARG A 2 42.35 7.94 -23.67
N LYS A 3 43.53 7.61 -23.10
CA LYS A 3 43.66 6.78 -21.88
C LYS A 3 43.22 7.53 -20.62
N VAL A 4 43.43 8.83 -20.53
CA VAL A 4 43.00 9.65 -19.39
C VAL A 4 41.49 9.85 -19.41
N LEU A 5 40.88 10.00 -20.59
CA LEU A 5 39.42 10.11 -20.74
C LEU A 5 38.71 8.80 -20.37
N ALA A 6 39.28 7.64 -20.71
CA ALA A 6 38.74 6.33 -20.34
C ALA A 6 38.80 6.09 -18.83
N LEU A 7 39.89 6.53 -18.16
CA LEU A 7 40.04 6.44 -16.71
C LEU A 7 39.01 7.36 -15.97
N LEU A 8 38.79 8.57 -16.48
CA LEU A 8 37.79 9.49 -15.91
C LEU A 8 36.36 8.97 -16.09
N LEU A 9 36.02 8.41 -17.27
CA LEU A 9 34.71 7.77 -17.46
C LEU A 9 34.52 6.55 -16.56
N SER A 10 35.53 5.72 -16.35
CA SER A 10 35.49 4.57 -15.44
C SER A 10 35.28 5.02 -14.01
N LEU A 11 35.98 6.07 -13.56
CA LEU A 11 35.85 6.62 -12.20
C LEU A 11 34.44 7.22 -11.96
N VAL A 12 33.87 7.90 -12.94
CA VAL A 12 32.49 8.44 -12.84
C VAL A 12 31.48 7.31 -12.78
N MET A 13 31.63 6.25 -13.59
CA MET A 13 30.73 5.09 -13.53
C MET A 13 30.82 4.31 -12.21
N THR A 14 32.00 4.19 -11.60
CA THR A 14 32.13 3.51 -10.31
C THR A 14 31.61 4.36 -9.15
N LEU A 15 31.67 5.69 -9.26
CA LEU A 15 31.13 6.59 -8.22
C LEU A 15 29.59 6.62 -8.22
N THR A 16 28.93 6.41 -9.38
CA THR A 16 27.48 6.32 -9.47
C THR A 16 26.91 5.00 -8.95
N LEU A 17 27.73 3.94 -8.84
CA LEU A 17 27.34 2.65 -8.24
C LEU A 17 27.49 2.62 -6.71
N LEU A 18 28.10 3.64 -6.11
CA LEU A 18 28.28 3.81 -4.66
C LEU A 18 27.24 4.75 -4.03
N VAL A 19 26.13 5.04 -4.71
CA VAL A 19 25.01 5.69 -4.05
C VAL A 19 24.42 4.68 -3.07
N PRO A 20 24.54 4.91 -1.76
CA PRO A 20 23.97 4.00 -0.80
C PRO A 20 22.45 3.97 -1.02
N ALA A 21 21.86 2.78 -1.00
CA ALA A 21 20.42 2.52 -1.16
C ALA A 21 19.57 3.12 0.00
N THR A 22 20.09 4.08 0.73
CA THR A 22 19.45 4.74 1.89
C THR A 22 18.48 5.85 1.50
N TRP A 23 18.22 6.08 0.20
CA TRP A 23 17.36 7.20 -0.27
C TRP A 23 15.93 6.77 -0.61
N ALA A 24 15.60 5.52 -0.44
CA ALA A 24 14.22 5.07 -0.45
C ALA A 24 13.68 5.05 0.98
N GLU A 25 13.55 6.19 1.62
CA GLU A 25 12.58 6.34 2.71
C GLU A 25 11.20 6.18 2.07
N GLU A 26 10.68 4.97 2.13
CA GLU A 26 9.31 4.66 1.71
C GLU A 26 8.36 5.40 2.65
N LYS A 27 8.02 6.64 2.26
CA LYS A 27 6.98 7.40 2.95
C LYS A 27 5.69 6.62 2.79
N THR A 28 5.23 6.03 3.89
CA THR A 28 3.87 5.52 3.94
C THR A 28 2.92 6.61 3.45
N ALA A 29 1.94 6.24 2.63
CA ALA A 29 1.06 7.17 1.93
C ALA A 29 0.28 8.14 2.84
N THR A 30 0.29 7.90 4.15
CA THR A 30 -0.41 8.68 5.19
C THR A 30 0.52 9.57 6.03
N GLY A 31 1.83 9.53 5.82
CA GLY A 31 2.80 10.18 6.71
C GLY A 31 2.92 9.52 8.08
N TYR A 32 2.09 8.49 8.38
CA TYR A 32 2.19 7.70 9.59
C TYR A 32 3.24 6.61 9.40
N GLN A 33 4.16 6.51 10.34
CA GLN A 33 5.14 5.44 10.35
C GLN A 33 4.69 4.33 11.31
N LEU A 34 4.62 3.11 10.80
CA LEU A 34 4.40 1.95 11.64
C LEU A 34 5.56 1.80 12.65
N PRO A 35 5.26 1.36 13.89
CA PRO A 35 6.30 1.01 14.84
C PRO A 35 7.29 0.01 14.24
N ALA A 36 8.56 0.12 14.60
CA ALA A 36 9.61 -0.78 14.08
C ALA A 36 9.33 -2.26 14.38
N SER A 37 8.59 -2.58 15.45
CA SER A 37 8.15 -3.93 15.78
C SER A 37 6.69 -3.93 16.24
N LEU A 38 5.93 -4.86 15.70
CA LEU A 38 4.55 -5.16 16.07
C LEU A 38 4.42 -6.54 16.75
N LYS A 39 5.55 -7.11 17.20
CA LYS A 39 5.58 -8.44 17.80
C LYS A 39 4.59 -8.58 18.95
N GLY A 40 3.74 -9.61 18.84
CA GLY A 40 2.71 -9.92 19.83
C GLY A 40 1.49 -8.99 19.83
N LYS A 41 1.40 -8.06 18.88
CA LYS A 41 0.26 -7.13 18.77
C LYS A 41 -0.78 -7.63 17.78
N THR A 42 -2.04 -7.35 18.07
CA THR A 42 -3.13 -7.34 17.11
C THR A 42 -3.25 -5.93 16.55
N VAL A 43 -3.21 -5.80 15.23
CA VAL A 43 -3.36 -4.53 14.52
C VAL A 43 -4.76 -4.47 13.94
N ILE A 44 -5.45 -3.35 14.12
CA ILE A 44 -6.71 -3.06 13.46
C ILE A 44 -6.45 -2.01 12.40
N LEU A 45 -6.71 -2.35 11.15
CA LEU A 45 -6.70 -1.44 10.01
C LEU A 45 -8.13 -1.20 9.56
N HIS A 46 -8.41 -0.01 9.09
CA HIS A 46 -9.69 0.25 8.45
C HIS A 46 -9.55 1.21 7.28
N THR A 47 -10.42 1.04 6.31
CA THR A 47 -10.75 2.02 5.29
C THR A 47 -12.13 2.60 5.59
N ASN A 48 -12.49 3.68 4.94
CA ASN A 48 -13.77 4.37 5.13
C ASN A 48 -14.05 5.24 3.91
N ASP A 49 -15.30 5.25 3.43
CA ASP A 49 -15.71 6.10 2.32
C ASP A 49 -14.76 6.00 1.12
N VAL A 50 -14.46 4.78 0.69
CA VAL A 50 -13.48 4.54 -0.39
C VAL A 50 -14.01 5.05 -1.74
N HIS A 51 -15.34 5.06 -1.91
CA HIS A 51 -16.01 5.63 -3.09
C HIS A 51 -15.36 5.23 -4.42
N GLY A 52 -15.09 3.94 -4.57
CA GLY A 52 -14.55 3.37 -5.80
C GLY A 52 -13.10 3.76 -6.13
N ALA A 53 -12.33 4.26 -5.17
CA ALA A 53 -10.90 4.55 -5.33
C ALA A 53 -10.09 3.23 -5.31
N ILE A 54 -10.27 2.41 -6.35
CA ILE A 54 -9.75 1.04 -6.45
C ILE A 54 -8.22 0.94 -6.39
N ASP A 55 -7.50 2.01 -6.73
CA ASP A 55 -6.05 2.12 -6.60
C ASP A 55 -5.57 2.07 -5.14
N LYS A 56 -6.44 2.34 -4.18
CA LYS A 56 -6.12 2.31 -2.76
C LYS A 56 -6.00 0.88 -2.23
N TYR A 57 -6.72 -0.08 -2.77
CA TYR A 57 -6.72 -1.45 -2.27
C TYR A 57 -5.33 -2.11 -2.33
N ALA A 58 -4.54 -1.83 -3.36
CA ALA A 58 -3.15 -2.31 -3.42
C ALA A 58 -2.29 -1.75 -2.27
N LYS A 59 -2.50 -0.49 -1.87
CA LYS A 59 -1.80 0.13 -0.74
C LYS A 59 -2.23 -0.47 0.60
N VAL A 60 -3.52 -0.78 0.74
CA VAL A 60 -4.06 -1.45 1.93
C VAL A 60 -3.47 -2.85 2.06
N ALA A 61 -3.39 -3.61 0.96
CA ALA A 61 -2.75 -4.92 0.94
C ALA A 61 -1.27 -4.85 1.34
N ALA A 62 -0.53 -3.88 0.80
CA ALA A 62 0.87 -3.66 1.16
C ALA A 62 1.03 -3.34 2.64
N LEU A 63 0.19 -2.46 3.20
CA LEU A 63 0.22 -2.09 4.61
C LEU A 63 -0.11 -3.29 5.52
N LYS A 64 -1.10 -4.11 5.13
CA LYS A 64 -1.45 -5.35 5.86
C LYS A 64 -0.26 -6.31 5.91
N ASN A 65 0.40 -6.52 4.78
CA ASN A 65 1.60 -7.37 4.71
C ASN A 65 2.73 -6.80 5.57
N GLU A 66 2.99 -5.49 5.50
CA GLU A 66 4.01 -4.83 6.32
C GLU A 66 3.75 -5.01 7.82
N CYS A 67 2.50 -5.00 8.26
CA CYS A 67 2.17 -5.29 9.65
C CYS A 67 2.61 -6.71 10.07
N TYR A 68 2.37 -7.71 9.22
CA TYR A 68 2.83 -9.08 9.48
C TYR A 68 4.36 -9.19 9.44
N ASP A 69 5.02 -8.54 8.48
CA ASP A 69 6.49 -8.52 8.36
C ASP A 69 7.16 -7.92 9.60
N ARG A 70 6.49 -6.97 10.24
CA ARG A 70 6.92 -6.38 11.52
C ARG A 70 6.54 -7.21 12.74
N GLY A 71 5.96 -8.39 12.55
CA GLY A 71 5.70 -9.39 13.58
C GLY A 71 4.33 -9.27 14.25
N ALA A 72 3.34 -8.62 13.64
CA ALA A 72 1.98 -8.62 14.17
C ALA A 72 1.44 -10.07 14.30
N SER A 73 0.82 -10.37 15.44
CA SER A 73 0.20 -11.69 15.67
C SER A 73 -1.11 -11.85 14.90
N ALA A 74 -1.80 -10.75 14.64
CA ALA A 74 -3.00 -10.70 13.82
C ALA A 74 -3.16 -9.29 13.23
N VAL A 75 -3.76 -9.21 12.04
CA VAL A 75 -4.20 -7.95 11.44
C VAL A 75 -5.67 -8.10 11.08
N VAL A 76 -6.52 -7.28 11.65
CA VAL A 76 -7.95 -7.23 11.37
C VAL A 76 -8.20 -6.02 10.48
N LEU A 77 -8.81 -6.23 9.30
CA LEU A 77 -9.06 -5.20 8.30
C LEU A 77 -10.57 -5.02 8.11
N LEU A 78 -11.05 -3.82 8.35
CA LEU A 78 -12.46 -3.47 8.40
C LEU A 78 -12.80 -2.34 7.43
N ASP A 79 -14.07 -2.29 6.96
CA ASP A 79 -14.61 -1.15 6.23
C ASP A 79 -16.05 -0.84 6.69
N PRO A 80 -16.34 0.39 7.14
CA PRO A 80 -17.68 0.79 7.59
C PRO A 80 -18.64 1.17 6.45
N GLY A 81 -18.28 0.97 5.18
CA GLY A 81 -19.18 1.15 4.03
C GLY A 81 -18.82 2.31 3.11
N ASP A 82 -19.72 2.58 2.17
CA ASP A 82 -19.58 3.56 1.09
C ASP A 82 -18.39 3.25 0.14
N PHE A 83 -18.29 1.99 -0.26
CA PHE A 83 -17.27 1.49 -1.19
C PHE A 83 -17.80 1.26 -2.61
N SER A 84 -19.14 1.13 -2.80
CA SER A 84 -19.75 0.61 -4.03
C SER A 84 -20.00 1.67 -5.11
N GLN A 85 -19.74 2.94 -4.84
CA GLN A 85 -20.02 4.07 -5.74
C GLN A 85 -18.73 4.90 -5.92
N GLY A 86 -18.69 5.73 -6.97
CA GLY A 86 -17.66 6.75 -7.20
C GLY A 86 -16.97 6.58 -8.54
N SER A 87 -16.06 5.62 -8.69
CA SER A 87 -15.39 5.41 -9.99
C SER A 87 -16.28 4.70 -10.99
N THR A 88 -16.03 4.95 -12.29
CA THR A 88 -16.75 4.30 -13.39
C THR A 88 -16.72 2.78 -13.29
N TYR A 89 -15.59 2.20 -12.95
CA TYR A 89 -15.42 0.74 -12.81
C TYR A 89 -16.34 0.14 -11.76
N VAL A 90 -16.42 0.80 -10.61
CA VAL A 90 -17.23 0.34 -9.49
C VAL A 90 -18.71 0.59 -9.76
N SER A 91 -19.06 1.76 -10.30
CA SER A 91 -20.45 2.11 -10.61
C SER A 91 -21.05 1.23 -11.72
N LEU A 92 -20.31 0.94 -12.80
CA LEU A 92 -20.75 0.05 -13.87
C LEU A 92 -20.96 -1.39 -13.39
N SER A 93 -20.13 -1.86 -12.46
CA SER A 93 -20.24 -3.21 -11.87
C SER A 93 -21.24 -3.26 -10.70
N LYS A 94 -21.91 -2.15 -10.38
CA LYS A 94 -22.78 -2.03 -9.20
C LYS A 94 -22.08 -2.50 -7.91
N GLY A 95 -20.83 -2.09 -7.74
CA GLY A 95 -20.01 -2.42 -6.57
C GLY A 95 -19.28 -3.77 -6.64
N ALA A 96 -19.58 -4.65 -7.58
CA ALA A 96 -18.97 -5.99 -7.64
C ALA A 96 -17.44 -5.93 -7.71
N THR A 97 -16.88 -5.01 -8.51
CA THR A 97 -15.42 -4.84 -8.60
C THR A 97 -14.79 -4.44 -7.27
N ALA A 98 -15.45 -3.59 -6.49
CA ALA A 98 -14.95 -3.22 -5.15
C ALA A 98 -14.94 -4.44 -4.22
N VAL A 99 -16.03 -5.22 -4.21
CA VAL A 99 -16.14 -6.44 -3.38
C VAL A 99 -15.07 -7.48 -3.77
N GLU A 100 -14.83 -7.70 -5.06
CA GLU A 100 -13.77 -8.59 -5.53
C GLU A 100 -12.39 -8.16 -5.02
N LEU A 101 -12.08 -6.87 -5.10
CA LEU A 101 -10.81 -6.32 -4.62
C LEU A 101 -10.71 -6.40 -3.08
N MET A 102 -11.78 -6.11 -2.36
CA MET A 102 -11.81 -6.25 -0.90
C MET A 102 -11.58 -7.69 -0.47
N ASN A 103 -12.19 -8.65 -1.16
CA ASN A 103 -11.96 -10.08 -0.92
C ASN A 103 -10.50 -10.47 -1.22
N ALA A 104 -9.93 -9.98 -2.32
CA ALA A 104 -8.54 -10.25 -2.67
C ALA A 104 -7.53 -9.68 -1.66
N VAL A 105 -7.82 -8.52 -1.09
CA VAL A 105 -7.01 -7.89 -0.01
C VAL A 105 -7.23 -8.62 1.32
N GLY A 106 -8.36 -9.31 1.48
CA GLY A 106 -8.73 -10.04 2.68
C GLY A 106 -9.27 -9.11 3.77
N TYR A 107 -10.32 -8.36 3.46
CA TYR A 107 -11.11 -7.69 4.48
C TYR A 107 -11.83 -8.73 5.35
N ASP A 108 -11.82 -8.52 6.66
CA ASP A 108 -12.40 -9.45 7.63
C ASP A 108 -13.87 -9.16 7.88
N ALA A 109 -14.27 -7.88 7.85
CA ALA A 109 -15.66 -7.47 7.93
C ALA A 109 -15.89 -6.13 7.23
N VAL A 110 -17.10 -5.98 6.68
CA VAL A 110 -17.58 -4.80 5.97
C VAL A 110 -19.00 -4.53 6.42
N THR A 111 -19.35 -3.26 6.63
CA THR A 111 -20.77 -2.87 6.78
C THR A 111 -21.26 -2.20 5.49
N LEU A 112 -22.54 -1.91 5.40
CA LEU A 112 -23.13 -1.19 4.28
C LEU A 112 -23.35 0.27 4.69
N GLY A 113 -22.82 1.19 3.91
CA GLY A 113 -23.10 2.61 4.01
C GLY A 113 -24.37 3.00 3.23
N ASN A 114 -24.63 4.28 3.09
CA ASN A 114 -25.81 4.75 2.37
C ASN A 114 -25.72 4.55 0.84
N HIS A 115 -24.51 4.42 0.30
CA HIS A 115 -24.30 4.21 -1.14
C HIS A 115 -24.41 2.74 -1.57
N GLU A 116 -24.58 1.81 -0.66
CA GLU A 116 -24.85 0.39 -0.94
C GLU A 116 -26.34 0.07 -1.07
N PHE A 117 -27.25 1.06 -0.91
CA PHE A 117 -28.71 0.90 -1.01
C PHE A 117 -29.34 1.59 -2.20
#